data_f72b71ba549fa8d76abee9482655e8a2
#
_entry.id   f72b71ba549fa8d76abee9482655e8a2
#
_cell.length_a   1.000
_cell.length_b   1.000
_cell.length_c   1.000
_cell.angle_alpha   90.00
_cell.angle_beta   90.00
_cell.angle_gamma   90.00
#
_symmetry.space_group_name_H-M   'P 1'
#
loop_
_entity.id
_entity.type
_entity.pdbx_description
1 polymer ?
#
loop_
_entity_poly.entity_id
_entity_poly.type
_entity_poly.pdbx_seq_one_letter_code
_entity_poly.pdbx_strand_id
1 'polypeptide(L)'
;LFLLIIYAAYRYTKTRIILLMRLKTEHEQRVNIENMNQQKINFFTYISHDLKTPLTLILSPLQRLIQQPQISNNDKEKLEVIYRNANRMNYLINELLTFSKIEMKQMRISVRKGDIMHFLEELSHIFDIVAGEREIDFIVNLEDTEEEVWFSPSKLERILYNLLSNAFKYTQPGGYVKLSAKLIKEEKGTFVQISVKDKGR
;
A
#
# COMPACT_ATOMS: atom_id res chain seq x y z
N LEU A 1 4.17 -56.27 -38.71
CA LEU A 1 3.04 -55.47 -38.26
C LEU A 1 2.83 -55.56 -36.73
N PHE A 2 2.76 -56.76 -36.16
CA PHE A 2 2.56 -56.99 -34.72
C PHE A 2 3.60 -56.36 -33.83
N LEU A 3 4.88 -56.44 -34.14
CA LEU A 3 5.99 -55.80 -33.43
C LEU A 3 5.94 -54.28 -33.41
N LEU A 4 5.45 -53.67 -34.51
CA LEU A 4 5.26 -52.22 -34.62
C LEU A 4 4.13 -51.73 -33.67
N ILE A 5 3.05 -52.50 -33.55
CA ILE A 5 1.94 -52.19 -32.65
C ILE A 5 2.39 -52.26 -31.21
N ILE A 6 3.14 -53.30 -30.82
CA ILE A 6 3.67 -53.42 -29.45
C ILE A 6 4.63 -52.27 -29.18
N TYR A 7 5.50 -51.92 -30.11
CA TYR A 7 6.44 -50.82 -29.92
C TYR A 7 5.69 -49.48 -29.76
N ALA A 8 4.67 -49.23 -30.56
CA ALA A 8 3.84 -48.03 -30.47
C ALA A 8 3.10 -47.94 -29.14
N ALA A 9 2.51 -49.05 -28.68
CA ALA A 9 1.83 -49.13 -27.39
C ALA A 9 2.81 -48.90 -26.23
N TYR A 10 4.00 -49.46 -26.27
CA TYR A 10 5.05 -49.23 -25.30
C TYR A 10 5.49 -47.77 -25.27
N ARG A 11 5.73 -47.15 -26.42
CA ARG A 11 6.08 -45.73 -26.52
C ARG A 11 4.97 -44.84 -25.93
N TYR A 12 3.73 -45.11 -26.28
CA TYR A 12 2.57 -44.39 -25.79
C TYR A 12 2.47 -44.48 -24.25
N THR A 13 2.52 -45.69 -23.69
CA THR A 13 2.42 -45.89 -22.23
C THR A 13 3.58 -45.23 -21.49
N LYS A 14 4.81 -45.35 -22.01
CA LYS A 14 6.01 -44.71 -21.45
C LYS A 14 5.86 -43.17 -21.42
N THR A 15 5.44 -42.58 -22.53
CA THR A 15 5.25 -41.12 -22.63
C THR A 15 4.15 -40.64 -21.67
N ARG A 16 3.06 -41.39 -21.57
CA ARG A 16 1.95 -41.09 -20.65
C ARG A 16 2.40 -41.14 -19.18
N ILE A 17 3.19 -42.12 -18.79
CA ILE A 17 3.73 -42.26 -17.43
C ILE A 17 4.66 -41.07 -17.11
N ILE A 18 5.56 -40.73 -18.02
CA ILE A 18 6.47 -39.58 -17.84
C ILE A 18 5.68 -38.28 -17.68
N LEU A 19 4.65 -38.09 -18.51
CA LEU A 19 3.80 -36.87 -18.43
C LEU A 19 3.08 -36.81 -17.07
N LEU A 20 2.49 -37.92 -16.64
CA LEU A 20 1.80 -37.98 -15.35
C LEU A 20 2.74 -37.72 -14.17
N MET A 21 3.97 -38.26 -14.22
CA MET A 21 4.99 -37.95 -13.20
C MET A 21 5.36 -36.49 -13.18
N ARG A 22 5.56 -35.85 -14.34
CA ARG A 22 5.85 -34.40 -14.42
C ARG A 22 4.72 -33.57 -13.83
N LEU A 23 3.47 -33.87 -14.22
CA LEU A 23 2.31 -33.15 -13.69
C LEU A 23 2.20 -33.29 -12.18
N LYS A 24 2.46 -34.49 -11.63
CA LYS A 24 2.48 -34.72 -10.19
C LYS A 24 3.57 -33.90 -9.50
N THR A 25 4.80 -33.92 -10.04
CA THR A 25 5.91 -33.15 -9.47
C THR A 25 5.65 -31.63 -9.52
N GLU A 26 5.11 -31.11 -10.64
CA GLU A 26 4.73 -29.72 -10.77
C GLU A 26 3.62 -29.34 -9.77
N HIS A 27 2.64 -30.21 -9.57
CA HIS A 27 1.59 -29.98 -8.58
C HIS A 27 2.16 -29.93 -7.15
N GLU A 28 3.00 -30.90 -6.78
CA GLU A 28 3.68 -30.92 -5.47
C GLU A 28 4.54 -29.68 -5.24
N GLN A 29 5.27 -29.23 -6.26
CA GLN A 29 6.06 -28.00 -6.17
C GLN A 29 5.17 -26.75 -5.97
N ARG A 30 4.06 -26.65 -6.69
CA ARG A 30 3.10 -25.54 -6.51
C ARG A 30 2.52 -25.52 -5.09
N VAL A 31 2.08 -26.67 -4.58
CA VAL A 31 1.57 -26.80 -3.21
C VAL A 31 2.62 -26.40 -2.18
N ASN A 32 3.86 -26.82 -2.35
CA ASN A 32 4.95 -26.46 -1.45
C ASN A 32 5.24 -24.95 -1.47
N ILE A 33 5.25 -24.31 -2.65
CA ILE A 33 5.44 -22.87 -2.79
C ILE A 33 4.28 -22.12 -2.10
N GLU A 34 3.05 -22.58 -2.29
CA GLU A 34 1.87 -21.97 -1.69
C GLU A 34 1.88 -22.08 -0.16
N ASN A 35 2.25 -23.25 0.37
CA ASN A 35 2.42 -23.47 1.80
C ASN A 35 3.53 -22.58 2.39
N MET A 36 4.68 -22.48 1.72
CA MET A 36 5.77 -21.60 2.16
C MET A 36 5.33 -20.12 2.16
N ASN A 37 4.60 -19.69 1.15
CA ASN A 37 4.06 -18.33 1.09
C ASN A 37 3.07 -18.08 2.23
N GLN A 38 2.18 -19.03 2.51
CA GLN A 38 1.23 -18.90 3.61
C GLN A 38 1.94 -18.85 4.98
N GLN A 39 2.98 -19.67 5.18
CA GLN A 39 3.79 -19.60 6.40
C GLN A 39 4.47 -18.25 6.58
N LYS A 40 5.02 -17.67 5.50
CA LYS A 40 5.62 -16.32 5.53
C LYS A 40 4.59 -15.25 5.94
N ILE A 41 3.37 -15.31 5.41
CA ILE A 41 2.31 -14.35 5.77
C ILE A 41 1.96 -14.47 7.24
N ASN A 42 1.71 -15.70 7.70
CA ASN A 42 1.37 -15.94 9.09
C ASN A 42 2.48 -15.43 10.01
N PHE A 43 3.74 -15.67 9.66
CA PHE A 43 4.90 -15.17 10.40
C PHE A 43 4.94 -13.65 10.47
N PHE A 44 4.81 -12.95 9.33
CA PHE A 44 4.81 -11.47 9.33
C PHE A 44 3.58 -10.89 10.02
N THR A 45 2.41 -11.53 9.89
CA THR A 45 1.19 -11.11 10.59
C THR A 45 1.35 -11.24 12.09
N TYR A 46 1.91 -12.36 12.55
CA TYR A 46 2.14 -12.64 13.95
C TYR A 46 3.14 -11.65 14.57
N ILE A 47 4.32 -11.50 13.96
CA ILE A 47 5.35 -10.56 14.42
C ILE A 47 4.81 -9.12 14.46
N SER A 48 4.06 -8.72 13.43
CA SER A 48 3.52 -7.37 13.40
C SER A 48 2.49 -7.11 14.50
N HIS A 49 1.66 -8.10 14.83
CA HIS A 49 0.75 -8.01 15.95
C HIS A 49 1.52 -7.90 17.28
N ASP A 50 2.52 -8.76 17.46
CA ASP A 50 3.32 -8.80 18.69
C ASP A 50 4.20 -7.55 18.89
N LEU A 51 4.61 -6.89 17.81
CA LEU A 51 5.30 -5.61 17.88
C LEU A 51 4.35 -4.42 18.07
N LYS A 52 3.15 -4.48 17.48
CA LYS A 52 2.16 -3.40 17.58
C LYS A 52 1.59 -3.22 18.97
N THR A 53 1.39 -4.32 19.69
CA THR A 53 0.83 -4.30 21.05
C THR A 53 1.71 -3.51 22.04
N PRO A 54 3.01 -3.85 22.25
CA PRO A 54 3.86 -3.08 23.14
C PRO A 54 4.05 -1.63 22.67
N LEU A 55 4.09 -1.40 21.35
CA LEU A 55 4.22 -0.06 20.81
C LEU A 55 3.01 0.83 21.11
N THR A 56 1.79 0.27 21.03
CA THR A 56 0.56 0.97 21.42
C THR A 56 0.56 1.29 22.93
N LEU A 57 1.07 0.35 23.77
CA LEU A 57 1.21 0.55 25.20
C LEU A 57 2.24 1.64 25.55
N ILE A 58 3.21 1.90 24.69
CA ILE A 58 4.18 3.01 24.82
C ILE A 58 3.56 4.33 24.33
N LEU A 59 2.93 4.32 23.17
CA LEU A 59 2.39 5.53 22.52
C LEU A 59 1.28 6.18 23.33
N SER A 60 0.38 5.39 23.91
CA SER A 60 -0.78 5.92 24.66
C SER A 60 -0.39 6.70 25.93
N PRO A 61 0.52 6.22 26.81
CA PRO A 61 1.01 7.02 27.92
C PRO A 61 1.81 8.25 27.49
N LEU A 62 2.66 8.12 26.45
CA LEU A 62 3.45 9.25 25.94
C LEU A 62 2.56 10.39 25.47
N GLN A 63 1.51 10.08 24.71
CA GLN A 63 0.57 11.08 24.22
C GLN A 63 -0.12 11.80 25.39
N ARG A 64 -0.53 11.08 26.43
CA ARG A 64 -1.12 11.68 27.63
C ARG A 64 -0.14 12.56 28.39
N LEU A 65 1.13 12.13 28.50
CA LEU A 65 2.16 12.93 29.16
C LEU A 65 2.43 14.24 28.41
N ILE A 66 2.56 14.21 27.08
CA ILE A 66 2.78 15.39 26.24
C ILE A 66 1.65 16.43 26.39
N GLN A 67 0.41 15.98 26.64
CA GLN A 67 -0.77 16.84 26.80
C GLN A 67 -0.92 17.45 28.20
N GLN A 68 -0.07 17.05 29.18
CA GLN A 68 -0.16 17.60 30.54
C GLN A 68 0.37 19.03 30.58
N PRO A 69 -0.39 19.99 31.18
CA PRO A 69 0.01 21.40 31.24
C PRO A 69 1.24 21.68 32.10
N GLN A 70 1.60 20.74 32.99
CA GLN A 70 2.63 20.92 34.04
C GLN A 70 4.02 20.41 33.60
N ILE A 71 4.16 19.86 32.38
CA ILE A 71 5.46 19.38 31.89
C ILE A 71 6.34 20.54 31.45
N SER A 72 7.62 20.48 31.81
CA SER A 72 8.60 21.47 31.34
C SER A 72 8.75 21.39 29.83
N ASN A 73 8.99 22.52 29.16
CA ASN A 73 9.17 22.56 27.71
C ASN A 73 10.28 21.61 27.22
N ASN A 74 11.38 21.48 27.97
CA ASN A 74 12.48 20.58 27.67
C ASN A 74 12.07 19.09 27.72
N ASP A 75 11.25 18.70 28.69
CA ASP A 75 10.78 17.32 28.81
C ASP A 75 9.70 17.02 27.75
N LYS A 76 8.84 17.99 27.45
CA LYS A 76 7.86 17.89 26.36
C LYS A 76 8.56 17.63 25.04
N GLU A 77 9.62 18.37 24.69
CA GLU A 77 10.39 18.18 23.48
C GLU A 77 11.00 16.77 23.39
N LYS A 78 11.56 16.26 24.49
CA LYS A 78 12.09 14.89 24.56
C LYS A 78 10.99 13.84 24.34
N LEU A 79 9.85 14.00 24.99
CA LEU A 79 8.70 13.10 24.86
C LEU A 79 8.15 13.10 23.43
N GLU A 80 8.09 14.25 22.77
CA GLU A 80 7.70 14.35 21.37
C GLU A 80 8.67 13.62 20.42
N VAL A 81 9.98 13.67 20.70
CA VAL A 81 10.96 12.89 19.95
C VAL A 81 10.70 11.40 20.09
N ILE A 82 10.46 10.92 21.32
CA ILE A 82 10.17 9.51 21.57
C ILE A 82 8.85 9.11 20.89
N TYR A 83 7.82 9.93 20.99
CA TYR A 83 6.52 9.72 20.35
C TYR A 83 6.64 9.61 18.83
N ARG A 84 7.39 10.53 18.18
CA ARG A 84 7.63 10.48 16.72
C ARG A 84 8.37 9.21 16.31
N ASN A 85 9.38 8.78 17.08
CA ASN A 85 10.12 7.55 16.78
C ASN A 85 9.24 6.29 16.93
N ALA A 86 8.42 6.23 17.98
CA ALA A 86 7.50 5.12 18.20
C ALA A 86 6.43 5.05 17.08
N ASN A 87 5.87 6.19 16.65
CA ASN A 87 4.97 6.25 15.51
C ASN A 87 5.66 5.82 14.19
N ARG A 88 6.92 6.19 14.00
CA ARG A 88 7.70 5.73 12.86
C ARG A 88 7.88 4.21 12.84
N MET A 89 8.13 3.60 14.00
CA MET A 89 8.20 2.14 14.10
C MET A 89 6.85 1.49 13.75
N ASN A 90 5.74 2.02 14.26
CA ASN A 90 4.39 1.54 13.93
C ASN A 90 4.12 1.62 12.42
N TYR A 91 4.53 2.71 11.78
CA TYR A 91 4.45 2.87 10.34
C TYR A 91 5.26 1.77 9.61
N LEU A 92 6.53 1.55 9.98
CA LEU A 92 7.39 0.54 9.35
C LEU A 92 6.84 -0.88 9.49
N ILE A 93 6.28 -1.23 10.64
CA ILE A 93 5.63 -2.52 10.87
C ILE A 93 4.44 -2.72 9.92
N ASN A 94 3.60 -1.69 9.76
CA ASN A 94 2.47 -1.73 8.84
C ASN A 94 2.91 -1.80 7.36
N GLU A 95 4.01 -1.14 7.00
CA GLU A 95 4.61 -1.23 5.65
C GLU A 95 5.13 -2.64 5.36
N LEU A 96 5.84 -3.24 6.31
CA LEU A 96 6.35 -4.61 6.18
C LEU A 96 5.21 -5.62 5.96
N LEU A 97 4.12 -5.51 6.73
CA LEU A 97 2.93 -6.34 6.55
C LEU A 97 2.30 -6.17 5.17
N THR A 98 2.19 -4.93 4.73
CA THR A 98 1.60 -4.61 3.42
C THR A 98 2.45 -5.17 2.29
N PHE A 99 3.78 -4.95 2.36
CA PHE A 99 4.74 -5.50 1.41
C PHE A 99 4.62 -7.02 1.31
N SER A 100 4.60 -7.71 2.46
CA SER A 100 4.44 -9.17 2.50
C SER A 100 3.15 -9.65 1.81
N LYS A 101 2.02 -8.97 2.04
CA LYS A 101 0.73 -9.29 1.39
C LYS A 101 0.75 -9.05 -0.12
N ILE A 102 1.46 -8.02 -0.58
CA ILE A 102 1.61 -7.71 -2.02
C ILE A 102 2.46 -8.79 -2.68
N GLU A 103 3.65 -9.10 -2.12
CA GLU A 103 4.58 -10.09 -2.67
C GLU A 103 3.91 -11.46 -2.87
N MET A 104 3.04 -11.82 -1.95
CA MET A 104 2.33 -13.09 -1.98
C MET A 104 1.01 -13.06 -2.76
N LYS A 105 0.72 -11.97 -3.48
CA LYS A 105 -0.51 -11.79 -4.27
C LYS A 105 -1.81 -11.95 -3.46
N GLN A 106 -1.75 -11.77 -2.13
CA GLN A 106 -2.90 -11.91 -1.24
C GLN A 106 -3.58 -10.58 -0.90
N MET A 107 -3.13 -9.50 -1.53
CA MET A 107 -3.76 -8.20 -1.33
C MET A 107 -5.13 -8.17 -1.99
N ARG A 108 -6.17 -8.20 -1.20
CA ARG A 108 -7.55 -7.97 -1.68
C ARG A 108 -7.76 -6.48 -1.89
N ILE A 109 -8.23 -6.11 -3.07
CA ILE A 109 -8.63 -4.75 -3.38
C ILE A 109 -10.15 -4.70 -3.26
N SER A 110 -10.65 -3.93 -2.28
CA SER A 110 -12.07 -3.63 -2.18
C SER A 110 -12.34 -2.35 -2.96
N VAL A 111 -13.16 -2.43 -3.98
CA VAL A 111 -13.56 -1.28 -4.80
C VAL A 111 -15.01 -0.92 -4.53
N ARG A 112 -15.32 0.37 -4.62
CA ARG A 112 -16.69 0.88 -4.62
C ARG A 112 -16.85 1.89 -5.75
N LYS A 113 -18.06 2.06 -6.24
CA LYS A 113 -18.43 3.10 -7.18
C LYS A 113 -18.69 4.40 -6.41
N GLY A 114 -18.24 5.52 -6.92
CA GLY A 114 -18.45 6.81 -6.28
C GLY A 114 -17.76 7.94 -7.01
N ASP A 115 -17.99 9.15 -6.52
CA ASP A 115 -17.36 10.37 -6.99
C ASP A 115 -15.91 10.44 -6.48
N ILE A 116 -14.98 10.21 -7.40
CA ILE A 116 -13.55 10.23 -7.09
C ILE A 116 -13.03 11.66 -6.94
N MET A 117 -13.62 12.64 -7.63
CA MET A 117 -13.16 14.03 -7.54
C MET A 117 -13.48 14.62 -6.18
N HIS A 118 -14.70 14.41 -5.70
CA HIS A 118 -15.07 14.78 -4.34
C HIS A 118 -14.20 14.10 -3.27
N PHE A 119 -13.92 12.80 -3.45
CA PHE A 119 -13.00 12.07 -2.55
C PHE A 119 -11.61 12.68 -2.53
N LEU A 120 -11.06 13.08 -3.69
CA LEU A 120 -9.75 13.73 -3.81
C LEU A 120 -9.74 15.12 -3.16
N GLU A 121 -10.83 15.86 -3.29
CA GLU A 121 -11.02 17.16 -2.67
C GLU A 121 -10.99 17.04 -1.13
N GLU A 122 -11.82 16.16 -0.57
CA GLU A 122 -11.84 15.90 0.88
C GLU A 122 -10.45 15.50 1.41
N LEU A 123 -9.74 14.62 0.68
CA LEU A 123 -8.40 14.21 1.06
C LEU A 123 -7.40 15.37 1.00
N SER A 124 -7.52 16.25 0.03
CA SER A 124 -6.60 17.38 -0.14
C SER A 124 -6.65 18.37 1.02
N HIS A 125 -7.82 18.58 1.64
CA HIS A 125 -8.00 19.49 2.77
C HIS A 125 -7.12 19.16 3.98
N ILE A 126 -6.74 17.88 4.15
CA ILE A 126 -5.79 17.47 5.22
C ILE A 126 -4.43 18.16 5.04
N PHE A 127 -4.07 18.49 3.81
CA PHE A 127 -2.77 19.08 3.48
C PHE A 127 -2.77 20.60 3.47
N ASP A 128 -3.93 21.27 3.55
CA ASP A 128 -4.02 22.74 3.61
C ASP A 128 -3.29 23.31 4.83
N ILE A 129 -3.42 22.63 5.98
CA ILE A 129 -2.74 23.04 7.22
C ILE A 129 -1.22 22.91 7.06
N VAL A 130 -0.76 21.79 6.49
CA VAL A 130 0.66 21.53 6.25
C VAL A 130 1.24 22.53 5.26
N ALA A 131 0.49 22.90 4.24
CA ALA A 131 0.86 23.91 3.25
C ALA A 131 1.09 25.29 3.91
N GLY A 132 0.14 25.71 4.76
CA GLY A 132 0.27 26.97 5.50
C GLY A 132 1.43 27.00 6.47
N GLU A 133 1.64 25.93 7.25
CA GLU A 133 2.76 25.82 8.20
C GLU A 133 4.14 25.82 7.51
N ARG A 134 4.22 25.37 6.26
CA ARG A 134 5.46 25.25 5.50
C ARG A 134 5.69 26.36 4.49
N GLU A 135 4.76 27.31 4.38
CA GLU A 135 4.79 28.39 3.38
C GLU A 135 4.89 27.83 1.94
N ILE A 136 4.16 26.75 1.64
CA ILE A 136 4.12 26.10 0.33
C ILE A 136 2.76 26.39 -0.31
N ASP A 137 2.77 26.79 -1.59
CA ASP A 137 1.55 27.00 -2.36
C ASP A 137 0.95 25.64 -2.77
N PHE A 138 -0.22 25.29 -2.22
CA PHE A 138 -0.89 24.02 -2.53
C PHE A 138 -2.02 24.28 -3.53
N ILE A 139 -1.86 23.73 -4.74
CA ILE A 139 -2.79 23.93 -5.85
C ILE A 139 -3.55 22.63 -6.10
N VAL A 140 -4.86 22.64 -5.92
CA VAL A 140 -5.75 21.52 -6.24
C VAL A 140 -6.52 21.85 -7.51
N ASN A 141 -6.36 21.01 -8.55
CA ASN A 141 -6.99 21.17 -9.85
C ASN A 141 -7.67 19.86 -10.27
N LEU A 142 -8.93 19.74 -9.90
CA LEU A 142 -9.78 18.58 -10.19
C LEU A 142 -10.75 18.93 -11.32
N GLU A 143 -10.98 17.98 -12.22
CA GLU A 143 -11.97 18.13 -13.28
C GLU A 143 -13.38 18.17 -12.68
N ASP A 144 -14.16 19.14 -13.11
CA ASP A 144 -15.58 19.23 -12.72
C ASP A 144 -16.39 18.19 -13.50
N THR A 145 -16.76 17.11 -12.85
CA THR A 145 -17.51 16.00 -13.44
C THR A 145 -18.33 15.27 -12.39
N GLU A 146 -19.53 14.88 -12.75
CA GLU A 146 -20.44 14.04 -11.94
C GLU A 146 -20.26 12.53 -12.25
N GLU A 147 -19.28 12.16 -13.10
CA GLU A 147 -19.08 10.75 -13.51
C GLU A 147 -18.50 9.93 -12.36
N GLU A 148 -19.27 8.96 -11.88
CA GLU A 148 -18.81 8.00 -10.85
C GLU A 148 -17.95 6.90 -11.45
N VAL A 149 -16.85 6.58 -10.77
CA VAL A 149 -15.91 5.52 -11.16
C VAL A 149 -15.72 4.47 -10.07
N TRP A 150 -15.24 3.30 -10.46
CA TRP A 150 -14.88 2.26 -9.50
C TRP A 150 -13.47 2.47 -8.99
N PHE A 151 -13.30 2.65 -7.68
CA PHE A 151 -11.98 2.79 -7.06
C PHE A 151 -11.95 2.21 -5.65
N SER A 152 -10.76 2.02 -5.10
CA SER A 152 -10.55 1.60 -3.71
C SER A 152 -10.15 2.81 -2.86
N PRO A 153 -11.05 3.39 -2.06
CA PRO A 153 -10.76 4.59 -1.27
C PRO A 153 -9.54 4.41 -0.37
N SER A 154 -9.49 3.31 0.39
CA SER A 154 -8.39 3.06 1.34
C SER A 154 -7.02 2.89 0.67
N LYS A 155 -6.99 2.40 -0.59
CA LYS A 155 -5.74 2.27 -1.33
C LYS A 155 -5.33 3.59 -1.97
N LEU A 156 -6.31 4.30 -2.53
CA LEU A 156 -6.08 5.60 -3.14
C LEU A 156 -5.64 6.63 -2.09
N GLU A 157 -6.30 6.69 -0.94
CA GLU A 157 -5.91 7.52 0.20
C GLU A 157 -4.44 7.27 0.59
N ARG A 158 -4.06 6.01 0.76
CA ARG A 158 -2.68 5.65 1.12
C ARG A 158 -1.66 6.07 0.07
N ILE A 159 -1.97 5.88 -1.23
CA ILE A 159 -1.10 6.28 -2.34
C ILE A 159 -0.92 7.79 -2.33
N LEU A 160 -2.02 8.53 -2.26
CA LEU A 160 -2.00 9.99 -2.30
C LEU A 160 -1.34 10.60 -1.07
N TYR A 161 -1.62 10.06 0.12
CA TYR A 161 -0.94 10.49 1.33
C TYR A 161 0.58 10.35 1.22
N ASN A 162 1.06 9.22 0.69
CA ASN A 162 2.48 9.01 0.47
C ASN A 162 3.07 9.98 -0.56
N LEU A 163 2.38 10.21 -1.67
CA LEU A 163 2.84 11.12 -2.73
C LEU A 163 2.86 12.58 -2.24
N LEU A 164 1.76 13.04 -1.65
CA LEU A 164 1.63 14.40 -1.14
C LEU A 164 2.59 14.66 0.02
N SER A 165 2.67 13.74 0.99
CA SER A 165 3.61 13.85 2.11
C SER A 165 5.07 13.96 1.62
N ASN A 166 5.45 13.21 0.58
CA ASN A 166 6.76 13.32 -0.03
C ASN A 166 6.94 14.66 -0.75
N ALA A 167 5.96 15.09 -1.54
CA ALA A 167 5.96 16.36 -2.23
C ALA A 167 6.18 17.52 -1.25
N PHE A 168 5.37 17.59 -0.18
CA PHE A 168 5.53 18.61 0.86
C PHE A 168 6.86 18.52 1.60
N LYS A 169 7.36 17.31 1.83
CA LYS A 169 8.64 17.09 2.54
C LYS A 169 9.84 17.65 1.76
N TYR A 170 9.84 17.52 0.44
CA TYR A 170 10.97 17.89 -0.41
C TYR A 170 10.83 19.26 -1.07
N THR A 171 9.66 19.90 -0.98
CA THR A 171 9.45 21.28 -1.45
C THR A 171 9.94 22.27 -0.40
N GLN A 172 10.69 23.28 -0.85
CA GLN A 172 11.16 24.37 0.00
C GLN A 172 10.06 25.43 0.22
N PRO A 173 10.12 26.22 1.30
CA PRO A 173 9.23 27.38 1.48
C PRO A 173 9.24 28.30 0.25
N GLY A 174 8.08 28.83 -0.13
CA GLY A 174 7.88 29.58 -1.37
C GLY A 174 7.82 28.72 -2.64
N GLY A 175 7.87 27.39 -2.52
CA GLY A 175 7.63 26.46 -3.62
C GLY A 175 6.13 26.15 -3.77
N TYR A 176 5.82 25.21 -4.68
CA TYR A 176 4.44 24.76 -4.86
C TYR A 176 4.33 23.23 -4.89
N VAL A 177 3.18 22.71 -4.45
CA VAL A 177 2.73 21.33 -4.67
C VAL A 177 1.39 21.39 -5.39
N LYS A 178 1.24 20.64 -6.48
CA LYS A 178 0.00 20.61 -7.27
C LYS A 178 -0.56 19.20 -7.34
N LEU A 179 -1.80 19.03 -6.89
CA LEU A 179 -2.62 17.84 -7.12
C LEU A 179 -3.55 18.11 -8.31
N SER A 180 -3.58 17.23 -9.29
CA SER A 180 -4.48 17.33 -10.43
C SER A 180 -5.12 15.99 -10.73
N ALA A 181 -6.40 15.98 -11.08
CA ALA A 181 -7.09 14.77 -11.53
C ALA A 181 -8.04 15.08 -12.69
N LYS A 182 -8.12 14.15 -13.63
CA LYS A 182 -9.04 14.22 -14.77
C LYS A 182 -9.46 12.83 -15.23
N LEU A 183 -10.61 12.74 -15.89
CA LEU A 183 -11.05 11.53 -16.57
C LEU A 183 -10.39 11.42 -17.96
N ILE A 184 -9.96 10.20 -18.29
CA ILE A 184 -9.46 9.87 -19.63
C ILE A 184 -10.35 8.76 -20.15
N LYS A 185 -10.97 9.00 -21.32
CA LYS A 185 -11.77 7.99 -22.05
C LYS A 185 -10.90 7.35 -23.10
N GLU A 186 -10.68 6.04 -22.97
CA GLU A 186 -9.94 5.21 -23.91
C GLU A 186 -10.84 4.11 -24.44
N GLU A 187 -10.40 3.40 -25.50
CA GLU A 187 -11.16 2.26 -26.08
C GLU A 187 -11.47 1.16 -25.05
N LYS A 188 -10.67 1.04 -24.00
CA LYS A 188 -10.80 0.02 -22.93
C LYS A 188 -11.65 0.47 -21.75
N GLY A 189 -12.14 1.71 -21.73
CA GLY A 189 -12.97 2.25 -20.66
C GLY A 189 -12.54 3.63 -20.18
N THR A 190 -13.19 4.10 -19.11
CA THR A 190 -12.89 5.36 -18.45
C THR A 190 -11.84 5.15 -17.36
N PHE A 191 -10.78 5.92 -17.41
CA PHE A 191 -9.69 5.93 -16.43
C PHE A 191 -9.61 7.29 -15.74
N VAL A 192 -9.08 7.31 -14.52
CA VAL A 192 -8.77 8.55 -13.81
C VAL A 192 -7.25 8.75 -13.84
N GLN A 193 -6.79 9.84 -14.40
CA GLN A 193 -5.40 10.26 -14.30
C GLN A 193 -5.25 11.19 -13.12
N ILE A 194 -4.46 10.78 -12.12
CA ILE A 194 -4.11 11.59 -10.96
C ILE A 194 -2.62 11.95 -11.05
N SER A 195 -2.29 13.20 -10.83
CA SER A 195 -0.93 13.71 -10.90
C SER A 195 -0.61 14.55 -9.67
N VAL A 196 0.52 14.26 -9.04
CA VAL A 196 1.12 15.11 -7.99
C VAL A 196 2.41 15.68 -8.55
N LYS A 197 2.52 17.00 -8.59
CA LYS A 197 3.70 17.72 -9.08
C LYS A 197 4.19 18.67 -8.00
N ASP A 198 5.49 18.68 -7.78
CA ASP A 198 6.13 19.54 -6.80
C ASP A 198 7.31 20.30 -7.42
N LYS A 199 7.77 21.33 -6.70
CA LYS A 199 8.98 22.07 -7.01
C LYS A 199 10.12 21.62 -6.08
N GLY A 200 10.23 20.31 -5.85
CA GLY A 200 11.34 19.72 -5.12
C GLY A 200 12.66 19.78 -5.87
N ARG A 201 13.72 19.31 -5.21
CA ARG A 201 15.06 19.22 -5.81
C ARG A 201 15.14 18.10 -6.82
#